data_26f9e9ef3335558c049f9100a4c5627f
#
_entry.id   26f9e9ef3335558c049f9100a4c5627f
#
_cell.length_a   1.000
_cell.length_b   1.000
_cell.length_c   1.000
_cell.angle_alpha   90.00
_cell.angle_beta   90.00
_cell.angle_gamma   90.00
#
_symmetry.space_group_name_H-M   'P 1'
#
loop_
_entity.id
_entity.type
_entity.pdbx_description
1 polymer ?
#
loop_
_entity_poly.entity_id
_entity_poly.type
_entity_poly.pdbx_seq_one_letter_code
_entity_poly.pdbx_strand_id
1 'polypeptide(L)' 'AENAELDKGMVFVDKKQLVHAVKLYHAINNREYKVVTSTRDLWVSACKHDCSWWLRASLSRKHGLFEIKQYRDPHHCLYP' A
#
# COMPACT_ATOMS: atom_id res chain seq x y z
N ALA A 1 2.20 20.68 -1.10
CA ALA A 1 2.66 19.58 -0.35
C ALA A 1 2.02 18.33 -0.80
N GLU A 2 2.75 17.35 -0.74
CA GLU A 2 2.30 16.18 -1.19
C GLU A 2 1.71 15.42 -0.13
N ASN A 3 0.57 14.91 -0.33
CA ASN A 3 -0.04 14.06 0.63
C ASN A 3 0.20 12.67 0.18
N ALA A 4 0.97 11.93 0.88
CA ALA A 4 1.18 10.55 0.56
C ALA A 4 0.06 9.76 1.23
N GLU A 5 -1.13 9.89 0.70
CA GLU A 5 -2.26 9.19 1.25
C GLU A 5 -2.56 7.93 0.46
N LEU A 6 -3.03 6.91 1.14
CA LEU A 6 -3.44 5.67 0.50
C LEU A 6 -4.88 5.39 0.90
N ASP A 7 -5.64 4.82 0.00
CA ASP A 7 -7.03 4.50 0.30
C ASP A 7 -7.52 3.41 -0.64
N LYS A 8 -8.55 2.72 -0.21
CA LYS A 8 -9.19 1.72 -1.04
C LYS A 8 -9.76 2.38 -2.28
N GLY A 9 -9.57 1.75 -3.42
CA GLY A 9 -10.07 2.29 -4.68
C GLY A 9 -9.08 3.13 -5.46
N MET A 10 -7.95 3.48 -4.86
CA MET A 10 -6.94 4.22 -5.61
C MET A 10 -6.35 3.34 -6.69
N VAL A 11 -6.03 3.93 -7.84
CA VAL A 11 -5.45 3.20 -8.96
C VAL A 11 -4.12 3.78 -9.35
N PHE A 12 -3.24 2.91 -9.87
CA PHE A 12 -1.91 3.31 -10.30
C PHE A 12 -1.64 2.69 -11.66
N VAL A 13 -0.85 3.37 -12.46
CA VAL A 13 -0.56 2.93 -13.82
C VAL A 13 0.10 1.55 -13.81
N ASP A 14 1.00 1.31 -12.87
CA ASP A 14 1.66 0.02 -12.78
C ASP A 14 2.08 -0.24 -11.33
N LYS A 15 2.65 -1.41 -11.11
CA LYS A 15 3.07 -1.80 -9.77
C LYS A 15 4.16 -0.90 -9.23
N LYS A 16 5.03 -0.42 -10.10
CA LYS A 16 6.11 0.45 -9.68
C LYS A 16 5.58 1.71 -9.04
N GLN A 17 4.56 2.30 -9.62
CA GLN A 17 3.96 3.50 -9.07
C GLN A 17 3.25 3.22 -7.76
N LEU A 18 2.59 2.08 -7.67
CA LEU A 18 1.95 1.67 -6.42
C LEU A 18 2.99 1.53 -5.31
N VAL A 19 4.07 0.82 -5.57
CA VAL A 19 5.11 0.60 -4.57
C VAL A 19 5.74 1.92 -4.15
N HIS A 20 5.95 2.81 -5.10
CA HIS A 20 6.52 4.12 -4.81
C HIS A 20 5.60 4.91 -3.87
N ALA A 21 4.30 4.87 -4.12
CA ALA A 21 3.34 5.58 -3.27
C ALA A 21 3.34 5.00 -1.86
N VAL A 22 3.43 3.69 -1.73
CA VAL A 22 3.47 3.05 -0.42
C VAL A 22 4.75 3.42 0.33
N LYS A 23 5.88 3.44 -0.38
CA LYS A 23 7.14 3.84 0.24
C LYS A 23 7.08 5.28 0.73
N LEU A 24 6.52 6.15 -0.09
CA LEU A 24 6.43 7.55 0.27
C LEU A 24 5.52 7.75 1.48
N TYR A 25 4.40 7.05 1.50
CA TYR A 25 3.49 7.12 2.63
C TYR A 25 4.20 6.74 3.93
N HIS A 26 4.96 5.66 3.91
CA HIS A 26 5.65 5.20 5.11
C HIS A 26 6.81 6.12 5.50
N ALA A 27 7.49 6.69 4.51
CA ALA A 27 8.58 7.60 4.80
C ALA A 27 8.05 8.87 5.47
N ILE A 28 6.96 9.42 4.96
CA ILE A 28 6.41 10.64 5.51
C ILE A 28 5.85 10.41 6.90
N ASN A 29 5.24 9.26 7.13
CA ASN A 29 4.63 8.95 8.42
C ASN A 29 5.59 8.23 9.38
N ASN A 30 6.83 8.05 8.97
CA ASN A 30 7.84 7.42 9.80
C ASN A 30 7.38 6.04 10.26
N ARG A 31 6.87 5.26 9.34
CA ARG A 31 6.40 3.91 9.63
C ARG A 31 7.18 2.92 8.77
N GLU A 32 7.01 1.64 9.06
CA GLU A 32 7.67 0.59 8.31
C GLU A 32 6.67 -0.45 7.87
N TYR A 33 6.94 -1.09 6.75
CA TYR A 33 6.07 -2.13 6.25
C TYR A 33 6.91 -3.26 5.66
N LYS A 34 6.27 -4.40 5.45
CA LYS A 34 6.93 -5.51 4.79
C LYS A 34 6.05 -5.96 3.62
N VAL A 35 6.67 -6.52 2.62
CA VAL A 35 5.94 -7.06 1.48
C VAL A 35 5.59 -8.50 1.79
N VAL A 36 4.30 -8.82 1.79
CA VAL A 36 3.83 -10.16 2.09
C VAL A 36 3.80 -10.99 0.82
N THR A 37 3.28 -10.43 -0.26
CA THR A 37 3.17 -11.11 -1.53
C THR A 37 3.44 -10.12 -2.64
N SER A 38 4.22 -10.53 -3.63
CA SER A 38 4.47 -9.69 -4.78
C SER A 38 4.55 -10.59 -6.01
N THR A 39 3.51 -10.55 -6.81
CA THR A 39 3.49 -11.30 -8.06
C THR A 39 3.21 -10.32 -9.19
N ARG A 40 3.12 -10.83 -10.39
CA ARG A 40 2.88 -9.99 -11.54
C ARG A 40 1.60 -9.18 -11.41
N ASP A 41 0.54 -9.79 -10.86
CA ASP A 41 -0.76 -9.16 -10.83
C ASP A 41 -1.25 -8.82 -9.43
N LEU A 42 -0.45 -9.06 -8.41
CA LEU A 42 -0.89 -8.89 -7.03
C LEU A 42 0.26 -8.36 -6.17
N TRP A 43 -0.05 -7.44 -5.29
CA TRP A 43 0.93 -6.92 -4.36
C TRP A 43 0.25 -6.71 -3.02
N VAL A 44 0.79 -7.35 -1.99
CA VAL A 44 0.25 -7.25 -0.64
C VAL A 44 1.35 -6.82 0.31
N SER A 45 1.05 -5.86 1.15
CA SER A 45 2.00 -5.43 2.17
C SER A 45 1.28 -5.28 3.49
N ALA A 46 2.04 -5.31 4.56
CA ALA A 46 1.49 -5.23 5.91
C ALA A 46 2.46 -4.48 6.80
N CYS A 47 1.98 -4.11 7.97
CA CYS A 47 2.82 -3.43 8.94
C CYS A 47 3.94 -4.36 9.39
N LYS A 48 5.14 -3.82 9.49
CA LYS A 48 6.28 -4.61 9.92
C LYS A 48 6.23 -4.92 11.41
N HIS A 49 5.51 -4.13 12.17
CA HIS A 49 5.50 -4.21 13.63
C HIS A 49 4.20 -4.72 14.19
N ASP A 50 3.56 -5.62 13.49
CA ASP A 50 2.35 -6.28 14.01
C ASP A 50 1.19 -5.35 14.30
N CYS A 51 1.11 -4.23 13.67
CA CYS A 51 -0.10 -3.44 13.80
C CYS A 51 -1.07 -3.83 12.69
N SER A 52 -2.25 -3.25 12.69
CA SER A 52 -3.30 -3.71 11.79
C SER A 52 -3.23 -3.15 10.38
N TRP A 53 -2.26 -2.33 10.08
CA TRP A 53 -2.16 -1.77 8.74
C TRP A 53 -1.91 -2.86 7.70
N TRP A 54 -2.67 -2.83 6.63
CA TRP A 54 -2.57 -3.88 5.62
C TRP A 54 -3.11 -3.34 4.31
N LEU A 55 -2.47 -3.68 3.22
CA LEU A 55 -2.86 -3.20 1.92
C LEU A 55 -2.78 -4.33 0.91
N ARG A 56 -3.82 -4.48 0.14
CA ARG A 56 -3.84 -5.45 -0.95
C ARG A 56 -4.25 -4.74 -2.23
N ALA A 57 -3.41 -4.82 -3.24
CA ALA A 57 -3.69 -4.24 -4.55
C ALA A 57 -3.51 -5.29 -5.62
N SER A 58 -4.32 -5.23 -6.63
CA SER A 58 -4.22 -6.19 -7.72
C SER A 58 -4.50 -5.49 -9.04
N LEU A 59 -4.07 -6.13 -10.12
CA LEU A 59 -4.28 -5.61 -11.45
C LEU A 59 -5.73 -5.77 -11.84
N SER A 60 -6.36 -4.68 -12.21
CA SER A 60 -7.75 -4.73 -12.64
C SER A 60 -7.79 -5.07 -14.12
N ARG A 61 -8.53 -6.09 -14.46
CA ARG A 61 -8.67 -6.46 -15.86
C ARG A 61 -9.55 -5.50 -16.64
N LYS A 62 -10.34 -4.74 -15.93
CA LYS A 62 -11.23 -3.79 -16.58
C LYS A 62 -10.48 -2.68 -17.28
N HIS A 63 -9.48 -2.11 -16.60
CA HIS A 63 -8.78 -0.97 -17.14
C HIS A 63 -7.26 -1.12 -17.12
N GLY A 64 -6.78 -2.30 -16.77
CA GLY A 64 -5.34 -2.55 -16.83
C GLY A 64 -4.51 -1.77 -15.82
N LEU A 65 -5.13 -1.27 -14.76
CA LEU A 65 -4.43 -0.51 -13.75
C LEU A 65 -4.39 -1.29 -12.45
N PHE A 66 -3.38 -1.02 -11.63
CA PHE A 66 -3.33 -1.61 -10.31
C PHE A 66 -4.27 -0.81 -9.40
N GLU A 67 -5.12 -1.53 -8.70
CA GLU A 67 -6.10 -0.88 -7.84
C GLU A 67 -5.98 -1.44 -6.41
N ILE A 68 -6.04 -0.57 -5.42
CA ILE A 68 -6.05 -0.99 -4.04
C ILE A 68 -7.41 -1.56 -3.73
N LYS A 69 -7.46 -2.88 -3.57
CA LYS A 69 -8.71 -3.59 -3.35
C LYS A 69 -9.09 -3.64 -1.88
N GLN A 70 -8.11 -3.72 -1.00
CA GLN A 70 -8.36 -3.72 0.42
C GLN A 70 -7.33 -2.86 1.12
N TYR A 71 -7.75 -2.15 2.13
CA TYR A 71 -6.85 -1.26 2.83
C TYR A 71 -7.30 -1.15 4.27
N ARG A 72 -6.41 -1.43 5.19
CA ARG A 72 -6.67 -1.26 6.61
C ARG A 72 -5.74 -0.21 7.17
N ASP A 73 -6.34 0.85 7.64
CA ASP A 73 -5.65 1.98 8.20
C ASP A 73 -6.35 2.29 9.51
N PRO A 74 -5.70 2.84 10.48
CA PRO A 74 -4.33 3.34 10.46
C PRO A 74 -3.34 2.34 11.03
N HIS A 75 -2.06 2.71 10.98
CA HIS A 75 -1.07 1.98 11.71
C HIS A 75 -1.35 2.19 13.20
N HIS A 76 -1.51 1.10 13.93
CA HIS A 76 -1.70 1.20 15.36
C HIS A 76 -0.45 0.77 16.10
N CYS A 77 0.68 0.99 15.49
CA CYS A 77 1.94 0.66 16.14
C CYS A 77 2.11 1.62 17.30
N LEU A 78 2.23 1.03 18.51
CA LEU A 78 2.28 1.86 19.63
C LEU A 78 3.63 2.30 19.91
N TYR A 79 4.22 3.02 19.31
CA TYR A 79 5.41 3.54 19.66
C TYR A 79 5.75 4.39 18.75
N PRO A 80 6.50 5.10 19.22
CA PRO A 80 6.93 6.19 18.49
C PRO A 80 7.58 5.75 17.29
#